data_2467bc4b50f1d675f7b3990dc7a155d7
#
_entry.id   2467bc4b50f1d675f7b3990dc7a155d7
#
_cell.length_a   1.000
_cell.length_b   1.000
_cell.length_c   1.000
_cell.angle_alpha   90.00
_cell.angle_beta   90.00
_cell.angle_gamma   90.00
#
_symmetry.space_group_name_H-M   'P 1'
#
loop_
_entity.id
_entity.type
_entity.pdbx_description
1 polymer ?
#
loop_
_entity_poly.entity_id
_entity_poly.type
_entity_poly.pdbx_seq_one_letter_code
_entity_poly.pdbx_strand_id
1 'polypeptide(L)'
;MRKRRLRGGITALSVLAAIGMASGITAFAADGTQSEAADTGKGLEYVYESSGSTPSGVTLNGNSVIIKQSPNSTDSEQLFNIYNDKDRDGILDEGEEAFTLDGNTDIHYGKIYGLYQGKSSSPISITIDGAELPAVYGAFESTVETPENMTAVTISVKGDAAVESLYGLFRTYCTGGVLIDTEESVTIKSLYGLRSSTMDGDITENINYNCDGNTFVTLATDGYYTGKAYTINGDAVFNMNGAGISSVYIVQNGAVLSKTLTAKVTDSKVDNLCGVSQSAKVDGDVSLTFDGISAVKDGSSASVYGASSAAILGNLDLKLKSQSGSEMSVYGTNNTNIKGNVNVSVDGSGAKFNTIYGMYGGMLGGRADIDIKNCAAGYTTCGMNSVSFSQTQLEEEGTYTYTVNMENITGASGRVYGISNCSGITSASVVMKAVATTDTLNGMYLSTGVKGDIKAELYNCNAAYVNALELSNVTVNGSVDAIVSGCSITRSLNVEQGGSISKDLNISVSNVISSSARFVYGGSCLGNMTVNVDGMNDESIVDENGDPLVNSYEYAGSDMFTMMGNF
;
A
#
# COMPACT_ATOMS: atom_id res chain seq x y z
N MET A 1 27.07 -23.69 43.17
CA MET A 1 25.69 -24.17 42.96
C MET A 1 24.70 -23.02 43.18
N ARG A 2 24.13 -22.49 42.12
CA ARG A 2 22.82 -21.74 42.10
C ARG A 2 22.55 -21.36 40.65
N LYS A 3 21.65 -22.11 40.00
CA LYS A 3 21.14 -21.84 38.65
C LYS A 3 20.28 -20.58 38.70
N ARG A 4 20.65 -19.54 37.95
CA ARG A 4 19.76 -18.42 37.60
C ARG A 4 19.15 -18.67 36.23
N ARG A 5 17.86 -18.87 36.23
CA ARG A 5 17.04 -18.91 35.02
C ARG A 5 16.94 -17.48 34.44
N LEU A 6 17.44 -17.27 33.24
CA LEU A 6 17.03 -16.10 32.43
C LEU A 6 15.64 -16.36 31.90
N ARG A 7 14.71 -15.54 32.34
CA ARG A 7 13.42 -15.36 31.65
C ARG A 7 13.65 -14.29 30.59
N GLY A 8 13.74 -14.70 29.33
CA GLY A 8 13.63 -13.81 28.17
C GLY A 8 12.16 -13.43 28.00
N GLY A 9 11.88 -12.13 28.09
CA GLY A 9 10.58 -11.58 27.74
C GLY A 9 10.44 -11.53 26.21
N ILE A 10 9.52 -12.31 25.68
CA ILE A 10 9.00 -12.14 24.33
C ILE A 10 7.87 -11.12 24.45
N THR A 11 8.11 -9.95 23.89
CA THR A 11 7.06 -8.92 23.80
C THR A 11 6.92 -8.54 22.33
N ALA A 12 5.68 -8.42 21.94
CA ALA A 12 5.11 -7.98 20.68
C ALA A 12 4.77 -9.11 19.70
N LEU A 13 3.82 -9.92 20.10
CA LEU A 13 2.91 -10.54 19.17
C LEU A 13 1.85 -9.48 18.85
N SER A 14 1.93 -8.84 17.69
CA SER A 14 0.79 -8.14 17.13
C SER A 14 -0.30 -9.18 16.87
N VAL A 15 -1.29 -9.18 17.74
CA VAL A 15 -2.52 -9.93 17.57
C VAL A 15 -3.25 -9.32 16.37
N LEU A 16 -3.05 -9.88 15.18
CA LEU A 16 -4.05 -9.80 14.15
C LEU A 16 -5.25 -10.55 14.69
N ALA A 17 -6.24 -9.81 15.17
CA ALA A 17 -7.54 -10.39 15.41
C ALA A 17 -8.10 -10.82 14.05
N ALA A 18 -7.82 -12.06 13.68
CA ALA A 18 -8.65 -12.77 12.74
C ALA A 18 -10.03 -12.83 13.40
N ILE A 19 -10.92 -11.92 13.01
CA ILE A 19 -12.34 -12.10 13.26
C ILE A 19 -12.72 -13.31 12.40
N GLY A 20 -12.55 -14.48 12.97
CA GLY A 20 -13.20 -15.67 12.51
C GLY A 20 -14.69 -15.44 12.71
N MET A 21 -15.39 -14.96 11.69
CA MET A 21 -16.79 -15.22 11.58
C MET A 21 -16.90 -16.75 11.43
N ALA A 22 -17.16 -17.42 12.55
CA ALA A 22 -17.72 -18.75 12.53
C ALA A 22 -19.16 -18.62 12.01
N SER A 23 -19.31 -18.26 10.73
CA SER A 23 -20.46 -18.72 9.98
C SER A 23 -20.25 -20.23 9.85
N GLY A 24 -21.10 -21.01 10.51
CA GLY A 24 -21.08 -22.46 10.44
C GLY A 24 -21.08 -22.92 9.00
N ILE A 25 -19.89 -23.14 8.46
CA ILE A 25 -19.73 -23.94 7.26
C ILE A 25 -19.84 -25.37 7.79
N THR A 26 -21.04 -25.91 7.80
CA THR A 26 -21.21 -27.35 7.76
C THR A 26 -20.50 -27.80 6.49
N ALA A 27 -19.33 -28.41 6.66
CA ALA A 27 -18.68 -29.16 5.61
C ALA A 27 -19.72 -30.19 5.13
N PHE A 28 -20.25 -30.02 3.94
CA PHE A 28 -20.93 -31.06 3.25
C PHE A 28 -19.89 -32.14 2.96
N ALA A 29 -19.87 -33.18 3.79
CA ALA A 29 -19.28 -34.44 3.41
C ALA A 29 -20.02 -34.86 2.15
N ALA A 30 -19.32 -34.86 1.03
CA ALA A 30 -19.78 -35.54 -0.16
C ALA A 30 -19.85 -37.02 0.21
N ASP A 31 -21.06 -37.49 0.49
CA ASP A 31 -21.33 -38.91 0.56
C ASP A 31 -21.16 -39.44 -0.88
N GLY A 32 -20.14 -40.29 -1.01
CA GLY A 32 -19.66 -40.78 -2.30
C GLY A 32 -20.64 -41.80 -2.92
N THR A 33 -21.61 -41.29 -3.62
CA THR A 33 -22.21 -42.00 -4.73
C THR A 33 -22.25 -41.05 -5.92
N GLN A 34 -21.13 -40.99 -6.63
CA GLN A 34 -21.14 -40.55 -8.02
C GLN A 34 -22.01 -41.53 -8.80
N SER A 35 -23.29 -41.22 -8.98
CA SER A 35 -23.93 -41.61 -10.22
C SER A 35 -23.30 -40.71 -11.28
N GLU A 36 -22.64 -41.29 -12.25
CA GLU A 36 -22.33 -40.60 -13.51
C GLU A 36 -23.67 -40.16 -14.11
N ALA A 37 -24.11 -38.96 -13.72
CA ALA A 37 -25.10 -38.24 -14.49
C ALA A 37 -24.37 -37.81 -15.76
N ALA A 38 -24.86 -38.30 -16.88
CA ALA A 38 -24.41 -37.89 -18.20
C ALA A 38 -24.28 -36.38 -18.21
N ASP A 39 -23.13 -35.90 -18.71
CA ASP A 39 -22.84 -34.50 -19.01
C ASP A 39 -23.91 -34.00 -20.00
N THR A 40 -24.99 -33.45 -19.49
CA THR A 40 -26.08 -32.85 -20.27
C THR A 40 -25.93 -31.34 -20.35
N GLY A 41 -24.81 -30.78 -19.85
CA GLY A 41 -24.65 -29.30 -19.86
C GLY A 41 -25.65 -28.54 -18.99
N LYS A 42 -26.50 -29.23 -18.27
CA LYS A 42 -27.51 -28.61 -17.40
C LYS A 42 -26.89 -28.19 -16.07
N GLY A 43 -26.85 -26.91 -15.80
CA GLY A 43 -26.62 -26.39 -14.46
C GLY A 43 -27.62 -27.04 -13.47
N LEU A 44 -27.18 -27.26 -12.23
CA LEU A 44 -28.01 -27.91 -11.21
C LEU A 44 -29.36 -27.19 -11.07
N GLU A 45 -30.42 -27.85 -11.51
CA GLU A 45 -31.79 -27.39 -11.42
C GLU A 45 -32.27 -27.33 -9.97
N TYR A 46 -32.58 -26.13 -9.48
CA TYR A 46 -33.50 -25.97 -8.36
C TYR A 46 -34.51 -24.89 -8.75
N VAL A 47 -35.51 -25.33 -9.46
CA VAL A 47 -36.65 -24.50 -9.82
C VAL A 47 -37.64 -24.51 -8.68
N TYR A 48 -37.94 -23.38 -8.11
CA TYR A 48 -39.10 -23.19 -7.26
C TYR A 48 -40.20 -22.60 -8.12
N GLU A 49 -41.13 -23.39 -8.57
CA GLU A 49 -42.40 -22.90 -9.10
C GLU A 49 -43.23 -22.36 -7.92
N SER A 50 -43.15 -21.07 -7.64
CA SER A 50 -44.21 -20.46 -6.83
C SER A 50 -45.47 -20.37 -7.66
N SER A 51 -46.47 -21.13 -7.29
CA SER A 51 -47.80 -20.95 -7.84
C SER A 51 -48.33 -19.58 -7.38
N GLY A 52 -48.04 -18.54 -8.11
CA GLY A 52 -48.95 -17.44 -8.12
C GLY A 52 -48.51 -16.03 -7.80
N SER A 53 -47.35 -15.68 -7.31
CA SER A 53 -46.94 -14.29 -7.26
C SER A 53 -45.44 -14.13 -7.11
N THR A 54 -44.87 -13.26 -7.98
CA THR A 54 -43.53 -12.72 -7.77
C THR A 54 -43.50 -12.07 -6.39
N PRO A 55 -42.44 -12.32 -5.55
CA PRO A 55 -42.33 -11.60 -4.30
C PRO A 55 -42.40 -10.10 -4.54
N SER A 56 -43.10 -9.38 -3.66
CA SER A 56 -43.26 -7.91 -3.83
C SER A 56 -41.88 -7.28 -3.88
N GLY A 57 -41.59 -6.48 -4.90
CA GLY A 57 -40.33 -5.79 -5.11
C GLY A 57 -39.32 -6.49 -6.01
N VAL A 58 -39.61 -7.64 -6.55
CA VAL A 58 -38.83 -8.25 -7.63
C VAL A 58 -39.47 -7.92 -8.95
N THR A 59 -38.82 -7.07 -9.75
CA THR A 59 -39.29 -6.78 -11.11
C THR A 59 -38.51 -7.66 -12.07
N LEU A 60 -39.22 -8.50 -12.79
CA LEU A 60 -38.67 -9.33 -13.84
C LEU A 60 -38.88 -8.67 -15.19
N ASN A 61 -37.82 -8.54 -15.93
CA ASN A 61 -37.88 -8.19 -17.34
C ASN A 61 -37.81 -9.49 -18.15
N GLY A 62 -38.89 -10.28 -18.11
CA GLY A 62 -38.97 -11.57 -18.76
C GLY A 62 -39.66 -12.63 -17.89
N ASN A 63 -39.68 -13.90 -18.26
CA ASN A 63 -40.70 -14.85 -17.86
C ASN A 63 -40.34 -15.84 -16.72
N SER A 64 -39.19 -15.77 -16.06
CA SER A 64 -38.86 -16.78 -15.04
C SER A 64 -38.05 -16.24 -13.87
N VAL A 65 -38.44 -16.56 -12.64
CA VAL A 65 -37.65 -16.46 -11.42
C VAL A 65 -37.27 -17.87 -11.00
N ILE A 66 -35.98 -18.10 -10.81
CA ILE A 66 -35.50 -19.35 -10.21
C ILE A 66 -35.10 -19.06 -8.77
N ILE A 67 -35.87 -19.58 -7.82
CA ILE A 67 -35.55 -19.51 -6.38
C ILE A 67 -35.06 -20.89 -5.96
N LYS A 68 -33.87 -20.99 -5.41
CA LYS A 68 -33.36 -22.24 -4.83
C LYS A 68 -33.53 -22.25 -3.33
N GLN A 69 -34.18 -23.29 -2.85
CA GLN A 69 -34.22 -23.64 -1.45
C GLN A 69 -33.31 -24.86 -1.26
N SER A 70 -32.35 -24.76 -0.32
CA SER A 70 -31.59 -25.96 0.06
C SER A 70 -32.55 -26.96 0.71
N PRO A 71 -32.66 -28.18 0.21
CA PRO A 71 -33.64 -29.14 0.74
C PRO A 71 -33.33 -29.64 2.16
N ASN A 72 -32.18 -29.29 2.74
CA ASN A 72 -31.73 -29.84 4.03
C ASN A 72 -31.41 -28.76 5.09
N SER A 73 -31.70 -27.47 4.89
CA SER A 73 -31.52 -26.47 5.94
C SER A 73 -32.85 -26.26 6.69
N THR A 74 -32.81 -26.44 7.99
CA THR A 74 -33.93 -26.11 8.89
C THR A 74 -34.05 -24.60 9.10
N ASP A 75 -33.08 -23.84 8.67
CA ASP A 75 -33.08 -22.39 8.62
C ASP A 75 -33.24 -21.96 7.16
N SER A 76 -34.24 -21.16 6.93
CA SER A 76 -34.74 -20.63 5.65
C SER A 76 -33.71 -19.82 4.84
N GLU A 77 -32.55 -20.37 4.49
CA GLU A 77 -31.68 -19.80 3.46
C GLU A 77 -32.32 -20.04 2.09
N GLN A 78 -32.93 -19.03 1.54
CA GLN A 78 -33.43 -19.05 0.18
C GLN A 78 -32.31 -18.58 -0.75
N LEU A 79 -31.95 -19.42 -1.72
CA LEU A 79 -31.00 -19.09 -2.77
C LEU A 79 -31.78 -18.53 -3.97
N PHE A 80 -31.42 -17.33 -4.39
CA PHE A 80 -31.99 -16.74 -5.60
C PHE A 80 -30.96 -16.82 -6.72
N ASN A 81 -31.29 -17.54 -7.76
CA ASN A 81 -30.55 -17.49 -9.01
C ASN A 81 -31.26 -16.52 -9.95
N ILE A 82 -30.56 -15.46 -10.33
CA ILE A 82 -31.20 -14.31 -10.96
C ILE A 82 -30.79 -14.24 -12.41
N TYR A 83 -31.29 -15.09 -13.20
CA TYR A 83 -31.32 -14.91 -14.63
C TYR A 83 -32.64 -15.39 -15.18
N ASN A 84 -33.00 -14.85 -16.31
CA ASN A 84 -34.19 -15.24 -17.03
C ASN A 84 -33.83 -16.38 -17.99
N ASP A 85 -33.78 -17.59 -17.46
CA ASP A 85 -33.55 -18.80 -18.24
C ASP A 85 -34.83 -19.14 -19.03
N LYS A 86 -34.94 -18.64 -20.26
CA LYS A 86 -36.14 -18.75 -21.10
C LYS A 86 -36.37 -20.16 -21.60
N ASP A 87 -35.32 -20.90 -21.87
CA ASP A 87 -35.43 -22.27 -22.38
C ASP A 87 -35.25 -23.32 -21.30
N ARG A 88 -34.94 -22.92 -20.07
CA ARG A 88 -34.82 -23.77 -18.87
C ARG A 88 -33.71 -24.82 -18.99
N ASP A 89 -32.64 -24.50 -19.66
CA ASP A 89 -31.50 -25.39 -19.79
C ASP A 89 -30.45 -25.23 -18.68
N GLY A 90 -30.61 -24.19 -17.83
CA GLY A 90 -29.70 -23.85 -16.74
C GLY A 90 -28.45 -23.12 -17.20
N ILE A 91 -28.44 -22.62 -18.43
CA ILE A 91 -27.37 -21.81 -19.04
C ILE A 91 -27.93 -20.42 -19.28
N LEU A 92 -27.17 -19.37 -19.00
CA LEU A 92 -27.54 -18.00 -19.33
C LEU A 92 -27.14 -17.72 -20.77
N ASP A 93 -28.13 -17.59 -21.65
CA ASP A 93 -27.96 -17.36 -23.09
C ASP A 93 -28.24 -15.92 -23.53
N GLU A 94 -27.95 -15.62 -24.80
CA GLU A 94 -28.18 -14.31 -25.39
C GLU A 94 -29.67 -13.93 -25.33
N GLY A 95 -29.98 -12.81 -24.69
CA GLY A 95 -31.34 -12.30 -24.48
C GLY A 95 -32.01 -12.80 -23.21
N GLU A 96 -31.31 -13.50 -22.35
CA GLU A 96 -31.69 -13.77 -20.97
C GLU A 96 -31.13 -12.69 -20.06
N GLU A 97 -32.02 -11.88 -19.46
CA GLU A 97 -31.62 -10.64 -18.85
C GLU A 97 -31.59 -10.71 -17.31
N ALA A 98 -30.73 -9.90 -16.74
CA ALA A 98 -30.65 -9.62 -15.32
C ALA A 98 -31.84 -8.78 -14.81
N PHE A 99 -32.04 -8.73 -13.51
CA PHE A 99 -33.13 -7.96 -12.92
C PHE A 99 -32.66 -6.95 -11.86
N THR A 100 -33.58 -6.07 -11.50
CA THR A 100 -33.39 -5.04 -10.48
C THR A 100 -34.13 -5.42 -9.22
N LEU A 101 -33.43 -5.37 -8.07
CA LEU A 101 -34.04 -5.44 -6.75
C LEU A 101 -34.32 -4.01 -6.28
N ASP A 102 -35.57 -3.70 -5.98
CA ASP A 102 -35.98 -2.39 -5.47
C ASP A 102 -36.19 -2.40 -3.94
N GLY A 103 -36.20 -1.22 -3.32
CA GLY A 103 -36.34 -1.05 -1.88
C GLY A 103 -37.69 -1.41 -1.28
N ASN A 104 -38.67 -1.77 -2.10
CA ASN A 104 -39.97 -2.27 -1.64
C ASN A 104 -39.96 -3.76 -1.41
N THR A 105 -38.84 -4.37 -1.61
CA THR A 105 -38.66 -5.81 -1.44
C THR A 105 -38.46 -6.12 0.04
N ASP A 106 -39.50 -6.58 0.70
CA ASP A 106 -39.43 -7.13 2.06
C ASP A 106 -38.82 -8.55 2.02
N ILE A 107 -37.61 -8.62 1.42
CA ILE A 107 -36.89 -9.87 1.23
C ILE A 107 -35.84 -10.01 2.35
N HIS A 108 -36.21 -10.60 3.44
CA HIS A 108 -35.31 -11.13 4.43
C HIS A 108 -34.68 -12.44 3.94
N TYR A 109 -33.93 -12.43 2.84
CA TYR A 109 -33.46 -13.64 2.19
C TYR A 109 -31.95 -13.81 2.23
N GLY A 110 -31.55 -15.06 2.37
CA GLY A 110 -30.20 -15.49 2.67
C GLY A 110 -29.11 -14.99 1.74
N LYS A 111 -29.08 -15.33 0.46
CA LYS A 111 -27.99 -14.97 -0.46
C LYS A 111 -28.52 -14.81 -1.88
N ILE A 112 -28.00 -13.83 -2.60
CA ILE A 112 -28.34 -13.59 -4.00
C ILE A 112 -27.15 -13.94 -4.90
N TYR A 113 -27.41 -14.68 -5.96
CA TYR A 113 -26.45 -15.09 -6.94
C TYR A 113 -26.91 -14.69 -8.33
N GLY A 114 -26.08 -13.93 -9.06
CA GLY A 114 -26.31 -13.72 -10.49
C GLY A 114 -26.16 -15.04 -11.26
N LEU A 115 -25.11 -15.81 -10.90
CA LEU A 115 -24.92 -17.16 -11.40
C LEU A 115 -24.40 -18.06 -10.26
N TYR A 116 -25.00 -19.22 -10.06
CA TYR A 116 -24.65 -20.19 -9.02
C TYR A 116 -24.34 -21.54 -9.60
N GLN A 117 -23.09 -22.00 -9.46
CA GLN A 117 -22.61 -23.32 -9.90
C GLN A 117 -23.01 -23.66 -11.33
N GLY A 118 -22.98 -22.70 -12.23
CA GLY A 118 -23.43 -22.81 -13.61
C GLY A 118 -22.42 -22.29 -14.62
N LYS A 119 -22.84 -22.27 -15.87
CA LYS A 119 -22.12 -21.63 -16.98
C LYS A 119 -22.98 -20.52 -17.58
N SER A 120 -22.33 -19.44 -18.04
CA SER A 120 -22.96 -18.38 -18.79
C SER A 120 -22.09 -18.01 -19.99
N SER A 121 -22.67 -17.87 -21.15
CA SER A 121 -22.08 -17.26 -22.34
C SER A 121 -22.48 -15.81 -22.53
N SER A 122 -23.39 -15.32 -21.70
CA SER A 122 -23.92 -13.95 -21.74
C SER A 122 -23.50 -13.14 -20.52
N PRO A 123 -23.45 -11.80 -20.62
CA PRO A 123 -23.17 -10.94 -19.48
C PRO A 123 -24.22 -11.05 -18.38
N ILE A 124 -23.75 -10.97 -17.14
CA ILE A 124 -24.57 -10.97 -15.92
C ILE A 124 -24.61 -9.53 -15.39
N SER A 125 -25.80 -8.99 -15.16
CA SER A 125 -25.98 -7.67 -14.59
C SER A 125 -26.91 -7.72 -13.40
N ILE A 126 -26.45 -7.22 -12.24
CA ILE A 126 -27.23 -7.14 -11.00
C ILE A 126 -27.34 -5.67 -10.62
N THR A 127 -28.55 -5.19 -10.43
CA THR A 127 -28.82 -3.87 -9.85
C THR A 127 -29.52 -4.04 -8.52
N ILE A 128 -28.97 -3.44 -7.46
CA ILE A 128 -29.54 -3.39 -6.12
C ILE A 128 -29.94 -1.95 -5.86
N ASP A 129 -31.22 -1.68 -5.70
CA ASP A 129 -31.77 -0.34 -5.58
C ASP A 129 -32.62 -0.25 -4.30
N GLY A 130 -32.05 0.30 -3.24
CA GLY A 130 -32.70 0.47 -1.94
C GLY A 130 -32.98 -0.82 -1.14
N ALA A 131 -32.52 -1.97 -1.59
CA ALA A 131 -32.77 -3.25 -0.92
C ALA A 131 -31.77 -3.54 0.20
N GLU A 132 -32.22 -4.20 1.28
CA GLU A 132 -31.36 -4.72 2.36
C GLU A 132 -31.09 -6.22 2.15
N LEU A 133 -29.81 -6.60 2.01
CA LEU A 133 -29.39 -7.94 1.60
C LEU A 133 -28.20 -8.44 2.42
N PRO A 134 -28.23 -9.70 2.92
CA PRO A 134 -27.12 -10.26 3.68
C PRO A 134 -25.93 -10.65 2.81
N ALA A 135 -26.14 -11.11 1.58
CA ALA A 135 -25.04 -11.39 0.66
C ALA A 135 -25.46 -11.35 -0.81
N VAL A 136 -24.55 -10.85 -1.65
CA VAL A 136 -24.72 -10.77 -3.11
C VAL A 136 -23.46 -11.32 -3.79
N TYR A 137 -23.64 -12.18 -4.78
CA TYR A 137 -22.59 -12.75 -5.60
C TYR A 137 -22.93 -12.48 -7.07
N GLY A 138 -22.03 -11.85 -7.81
CA GLY A 138 -22.16 -11.76 -9.26
C GLY A 138 -22.13 -13.15 -9.90
N ALA A 139 -21.07 -13.94 -9.58
CA ALA A 139 -21.02 -15.34 -9.92
C ALA A 139 -20.33 -16.15 -8.78
N PHE A 140 -20.85 -17.34 -8.51
CA PHE A 140 -20.39 -18.22 -7.43
C PHE A 140 -20.12 -19.63 -7.96
N GLU A 141 -18.88 -20.12 -7.79
CA GLU A 141 -18.44 -21.45 -8.22
C GLU A 141 -18.83 -21.79 -9.67
N SER A 142 -18.70 -20.82 -10.55
CA SER A 142 -19.26 -20.81 -11.90
C SER A 142 -18.19 -20.59 -12.97
N THR A 143 -18.61 -20.68 -14.23
CA THR A 143 -17.82 -20.30 -15.39
C THR A 143 -18.60 -19.26 -16.20
N VAL A 144 -17.98 -18.12 -16.50
CA VAL A 144 -18.57 -17.07 -17.34
C VAL A 144 -17.67 -16.88 -18.57
N GLU A 145 -18.17 -17.29 -19.74
CA GLU A 145 -17.42 -17.34 -20.99
C GLU A 145 -17.94 -16.27 -21.97
N THR A 146 -17.69 -15.00 -21.66
CA THR A 146 -17.98 -13.88 -22.56
C THR A 146 -16.72 -13.50 -23.36
N PRO A 147 -16.81 -12.73 -24.44
CA PRO A 147 -15.64 -12.15 -25.09
C PRO A 147 -14.75 -11.38 -24.10
N GLU A 148 -13.43 -11.55 -24.20
CA GLU A 148 -12.44 -11.01 -23.26
C GLU A 148 -12.52 -9.48 -23.06
N ASN A 149 -12.93 -8.76 -24.08
CA ASN A 149 -13.11 -7.30 -24.08
C ASN A 149 -14.51 -6.84 -23.64
N MET A 150 -15.35 -7.75 -23.18
CA MET A 150 -16.71 -7.46 -22.70
C MET A 150 -16.73 -7.50 -21.17
N THR A 151 -17.53 -6.63 -20.56
CA THR A 151 -17.85 -6.76 -19.14
C THR A 151 -18.79 -7.94 -18.93
N ALA A 152 -18.29 -8.98 -18.33
CA ALA A 152 -19.04 -10.23 -18.10
C ALA A 152 -19.93 -10.16 -16.88
N VAL A 153 -19.51 -9.45 -15.82
CA VAL A 153 -20.30 -9.28 -14.60
C VAL A 153 -20.35 -7.80 -14.24
N THR A 154 -21.55 -7.26 -14.12
CA THR A 154 -21.80 -5.90 -13.64
C THR A 154 -22.66 -5.95 -12.39
N ILE A 155 -22.21 -5.30 -11.30
CA ILE A 155 -23.00 -5.11 -10.09
C ILE A 155 -23.11 -3.60 -9.82
N SER A 156 -24.33 -3.08 -9.78
CA SER A 156 -24.63 -1.71 -9.44
C SER A 156 -25.42 -1.67 -8.14
N VAL A 157 -24.91 -0.94 -7.14
CA VAL A 157 -25.58 -0.76 -5.83
C VAL A 157 -25.91 0.71 -5.66
N LYS A 158 -27.19 1.01 -5.49
CA LYS A 158 -27.69 2.38 -5.49
C LYS A 158 -28.89 2.57 -4.55
N GLY A 159 -29.36 3.82 -4.48
CA GLY A 159 -30.40 4.18 -3.54
C GLY A 159 -29.92 4.03 -2.09
N ASP A 160 -30.79 3.68 -1.15
CA ASP A 160 -30.44 3.41 0.25
C ASP A 160 -30.16 1.92 0.51
N ALA A 161 -29.56 1.23 -0.47
CA ALA A 161 -29.31 -0.19 -0.38
C ALA A 161 -28.29 -0.53 0.73
N ALA A 162 -28.55 -1.61 1.45
CA ALA A 162 -27.68 -2.14 2.49
C ALA A 162 -27.26 -3.59 2.20
N VAL A 163 -25.98 -3.85 2.04
CA VAL A 163 -25.44 -5.18 1.76
C VAL A 163 -24.39 -5.57 2.80
N GLU A 164 -24.56 -6.71 3.47
CA GLU A 164 -23.54 -7.15 4.42
C GLU A 164 -22.28 -7.67 3.72
N SER A 165 -22.44 -8.45 2.64
CA SER A 165 -21.31 -8.99 1.87
C SER A 165 -21.60 -8.97 0.37
N LEU A 166 -20.73 -8.33 -0.39
CA LEU A 166 -20.82 -8.26 -1.84
C LEU A 166 -19.58 -8.90 -2.47
N TYR A 167 -19.80 -9.79 -3.44
CA TYR A 167 -18.75 -10.45 -4.20
C TYR A 167 -19.01 -10.28 -5.69
N GLY A 168 -18.05 -9.75 -6.44
CA GLY A 168 -18.10 -9.77 -7.90
C GLY A 168 -18.02 -11.21 -8.40
N LEU A 169 -16.88 -11.87 -8.14
CA LEU A 169 -16.67 -13.29 -8.42
C LEU A 169 -16.22 -14.03 -7.17
N PHE A 170 -16.77 -15.22 -6.94
CA PHE A 170 -16.35 -16.12 -5.87
C PHE A 170 -16.10 -17.53 -6.42
N ARG A 171 -14.83 -18.00 -6.35
CA ARG A 171 -14.40 -19.32 -6.89
C ARG A 171 -14.84 -19.56 -8.35
N THR A 172 -14.82 -18.51 -9.14
CA THR A 172 -15.33 -18.48 -10.51
C THR A 172 -14.18 -18.30 -11.50
N TYR A 173 -14.32 -18.90 -12.68
CA TYR A 173 -13.53 -18.58 -13.85
C TYR A 173 -14.34 -17.66 -14.76
N CYS A 174 -13.74 -16.56 -15.21
CA CYS A 174 -14.40 -15.57 -16.06
C CYS A 174 -13.46 -15.11 -17.19
N THR A 175 -13.90 -15.19 -18.43
CA THR A 175 -13.09 -14.70 -19.57
C THR A 175 -13.25 -13.20 -19.83
N GLY A 176 -14.38 -12.61 -19.45
CA GLY A 176 -14.62 -11.17 -19.59
C GLY A 176 -14.29 -10.37 -18.33
N GLY A 177 -14.60 -9.08 -18.36
CA GLY A 177 -14.34 -8.15 -17.28
C GLY A 177 -15.38 -8.16 -16.14
N VAL A 178 -15.04 -7.52 -15.03
CA VAL A 178 -15.95 -7.28 -13.89
C VAL A 178 -16.03 -5.79 -13.59
N LEU A 179 -17.25 -5.28 -13.40
CA LEU A 179 -17.53 -3.92 -12.97
C LEU A 179 -18.37 -3.94 -11.70
N ILE A 180 -17.92 -3.29 -10.66
CA ILE A 180 -18.70 -3.00 -9.45
C ILE A 180 -18.80 -1.49 -9.30
N ASP A 181 -20.01 -0.99 -9.20
CA ASP A 181 -20.30 0.44 -9.08
C ASP A 181 -21.25 0.71 -7.91
N THR A 182 -20.89 1.66 -7.04
CA THR A 182 -21.65 1.97 -5.83
C THR A 182 -21.96 3.47 -5.73
N GLU A 183 -23.14 3.83 -5.29
CA GLU A 183 -23.53 5.20 -4.99
C GLU A 183 -23.18 5.61 -3.54
N GLU A 184 -23.25 6.90 -3.24
CA GLU A 184 -22.91 7.47 -1.92
C GLU A 184 -23.86 7.04 -0.80
N SER A 185 -25.16 6.83 -1.13
CA SER A 185 -26.20 6.51 -0.15
C SER A 185 -26.20 5.05 0.33
N VAL A 186 -25.43 4.17 -0.32
CA VAL A 186 -25.45 2.75 0.01
C VAL A 186 -24.59 2.42 1.23
N THR A 187 -24.80 1.23 1.80
CA THR A 187 -24.02 0.68 2.90
C THR A 187 -23.57 -0.72 2.57
N ILE A 188 -22.25 -0.97 2.51
CA ILE A 188 -21.70 -2.30 2.28
C ILE A 188 -20.66 -2.59 3.35
N LYS A 189 -20.86 -3.64 4.16
CA LYS A 189 -19.91 -3.98 5.23
C LYS A 189 -18.66 -4.66 4.70
N SER A 190 -18.81 -5.55 3.72
CA SER A 190 -17.68 -6.25 3.11
C SER A 190 -17.86 -6.34 1.61
N LEU A 191 -16.87 -5.84 0.86
CA LEU A 191 -16.85 -5.89 -0.59
C LEU A 191 -15.61 -6.64 -1.08
N TYR A 192 -15.81 -7.60 -1.95
CA TYR A 192 -14.79 -8.39 -2.63
C TYR A 192 -15.06 -8.35 -4.14
N GLY A 193 -14.23 -7.70 -4.91
CA GLY A 193 -14.34 -7.78 -6.37
C GLY A 193 -14.12 -9.21 -6.84
N LEU A 194 -12.99 -9.78 -6.46
CA LEU A 194 -12.62 -11.16 -6.77
C LEU A 194 -12.16 -11.87 -5.50
N ARG A 195 -12.77 -13.03 -5.23
CA ARG A 195 -12.30 -13.91 -4.16
C ARG A 195 -12.10 -15.31 -4.67
N SER A 196 -10.87 -15.81 -4.60
CA SER A 196 -10.49 -17.15 -5.08
C SER A 196 -10.94 -17.43 -6.53
N SER A 197 -10.86 -16.44 -7.39
CA SER A 197 -11.36 -16.48 -8.77
C SER A 197 -10.26 -16.16 -9.78
N THR A 198 -10.37 -16.74 -10.96
CA THR A 198 -9.48 -16.42 -12.10
C THR A 198 -10.28 -15.68 -13.15
N MET A 199 -9.67 -14.64 -13.72
CA MET A 199 -10.29 -13.80 -14.72
C MET A 199 -9.30 -13.40 -15.82
N ASP A 200 -9.76 -13.38 -17.06
CA ASP A 200 -8.94 -12.98 -18.22
C ASP A 200 -9.16 -11.51 -18.61
N GLY A 201 -10.35 -10.95 -18.37
CA GLY A 201 -10.67 -9.55 -18.62
C GLY A 201 -10.22 -8.59 -17.53
N ASP A 202 -10.65 -7.34 -17.63
CA ASP A 202 -10.32 -6.26 -16.70
C ASP A 202 -11.29 -6.20 -15.53
N ILE A 203 -10.83 -5.74 -14.36
CA ILE A 203 -11.70 -5.44 -13.22
C ILE A 203 -11.70 -3.96 -12.89
N THR A 204 -12.89 -3.41 -12.65
CA THR A 204 -13.08 -2.04 -12.16
C THR A 204 -14.01 -2.03 -10.96
N GLU A 205 -13.58 -1.38 -9.88
CA GLU A 205 -14.39 -1.06 -8.71
C GLU A 205 -14.49 0.44 -8.51
N ASN A 206 -15.71 0.95 -8.36
CA ASN A 206 -16.02 2.34 -8.04
C ASN A 206 -16.75 2.38 -6.69
N ILE A 207 -16.07 2.88 -5.67
CA ILE A 207 -16.52 2.89 -4.28
C ILE A 207 -16.80 4.32 -3.84
N ASN A 208 -18.06 4.64 -3.56
CA ASN A 208 -18.49 6.01 -3.24
C ASN A 208 -19.28 6.12 -1.93
N TYR A 209 -19.38 5.06 -1.13
CA TYR A 209 -20.25 5.00 0.05
C TYR A 209 -19.50 5.16 1.38
N ASN A 210 -20.25 5.57 2.39
CA ASN A 210 -19.79 5.63 3.78
C ASN A 210 -20.46 4.54 4.61
N CYS A 211 -19.70 3.82 5.42
CA CYS A 211 -20.26 2.80 6.29
C CYS A 211 -19.63 2.84 7.67
N ASP A 212 -20.44 2.99 8.68
CA ASP A 212 -20.01 2.98 10.08
C ASP A 212 -19.63 1.55 10.54
N GLY A 213 -18.63 1.48 11.40
CA GLY A 213 -18.17 0.22 12.00
C GLY A 213 -16.98 -0.41 11.30
N ASN A 214 -16.83 -1.72 11.48
CA ASN A 214 -15.76 -2.47 10.85
C ASN A 214 -16.16 -2.83 9.41
N THR A 215 -15.61 -2.09 8.46
CA THR A 215 -15.87 -2.29 7.03
C THR A 215 -14.62 -2.75 6.31
N PHE A 216 -14.80 -3.54 5.27
CA PHE A 216 -13.72 -4.15 4.51
C PHE A 216 -13.98 -4.08 3.01
N VAL A 217 -12.98 -3.62 2.25
CA VAL A 217 -13.02 -3.60 0.79
C VAL A 217 -11.74 -4.19 0.22
N THR A 218 -11.88 -5.05 -0.78
CA THR A 218 -10.75 -5.57 -1.55
C THR A 218 -11.17 -5.84 -2.99
N LEU A 219 -10.37 -5.38 -3.94
CA LEU A 219 -10.56 -5.69 -5.35
C LEU A 219 -10.23 -7.15 -5.65
N ALA A 220 -9.12 -7.68 -5.10
CA ALA A 220 -8.73 -9.05 -5.34
C ALA A 220 -8.06 -9.69 -4.12
N THR A 221 -8.51 -10.89 -3.79
CA THR A 221 -7.93 -11.71 -2.72
C THR A 221 -7.95 -13.19 -3.07
N ASP A 222 -6.87 -13.91 -2.73
CA ASP A 222 -6.93 -15.37 -2.66
C ASP A 222 -7.62 -15.78 -1.34
N GLY A 223 -8.56 -16.66 -1.42
CA GLY A 223 -9.15 -17.27 -0.23
C GLY A 223 -8.20 -18.31 0.35
N TYR A 224 -7.94 -18.24 1.61
CA TYR A 224 -7.01 -19.02 2.43
C TYR A 224 -7.01 -20.56 2.24
N TYR A 225 -7.81 -21.13 1.32
CA TYR A 225 -8.20 -22.54 1.40
C TYR A 225 -7.75 -23.47 0.27
N THR A 226 -7.15 -22.98 -0.82
CA THR A 226 -6.94 -23.89 -1.96
C THR A 226 -5.52 -24.11 -2.43
N GLY A 227 -4.57 -23.25 -2.06
CA GLY A 227 -3.17 -23.37 -2.53
C GLY A 227 -3.01 -23.20 -4.05
N LYS A 228 -4.03 -22.73 -4.74
CA LYS A 228 -3.98 -22.37 -6.15
C LYS A 228 -3.85 -20.85 -6.25
N ALA A 229 -2.86 -20.37 -6.99
CA ALA A 229 -2.78 -18.97 -7.33
C ALA A 229 -3.97 -18.60 -8.22
N TYR A 230 -4.74 -17.62 -7.81
CA TYR A 230 -5.82 -17.04 -8.59
C TYR A 230 -5.30 -15.82 -9.31
N THR A 231 -5.55 -15.74 -10.60
CA THR A 231 -4.91 -14.77 -11.49
C THR A 231 -5.95 -13.89 -12.17
N ILE A 232 -5.67 -12.60 -12.16
CA ILE A 232 -6.31 -11.60 -13.01
C ILE A 232 -5.37 -11.36 -14.19
N ASN A 233 -5.76 -11.76 -15.38
CA ASN A 233 -4.95 -11.57 -16.59
C ASN A 233 -5.19 -10.21 -17.26
N GLY A 234 -6.23 -9.48 -16.87
CA GLY A 234 -6.54 -8.11 -17.28
C GLY A 234 -5.89 -7.03 -16.43
N ASP A 235 -6.26 -5.78 -16.70
CA ASP A 235 -5.93 -4.62 -15.89
C ASP A 235 -6.89 -4.49 -14.70
N ALA A 236 -6.40 -3.91 -13.61
CA ALA A 236 -7.19 -3.67 -12.41
C ALA A 236 -7.30 -2.17 -12.12
N VAL A 237 -8.51 -1.68 -11.97
CA VAL A 237 -8.82 -0.29 -11.65
C VAL A 237 -9.64 -0.24 -10.36
N PHE A 238 -9.15 0.52 -9.38
CA PHE A 238 -9.83 0.76 -8.11
C PHE A 238 -10.02 2.26 -7.89
N ASN A 239 -11.26 2.70 -7.82
CA ASN A 239 -11.61 4.08 -7.54
C ASN A 239 -12.42 4.13 -6.24
N MET A 240 -12.01 4.99 -5.31
CA MET A 240 -12.73 5.26 -4.06
C MET A 240 -12.79 6.77 -3.88
N ASN A 241 -13.99 7.32 -3.72
CA ASN A 241 -14.16 8.76 -3.65
C ASN A 241 -15.19 9.14 -2.57
N GLY A 242 -14.80 10.02 -1.64
CA GLY A 242 -15.68 10.50 -0.57
C GLY A 242 -16.11 9.40 0.42
N ALA A 243 -15.53 8.23 0.35
CA ALA A 243 -15.96 7.05 1.10
C ALA A 243 -15.35 6.97 2.50
N GLY A 244 -16.06 6.29 3.42
CA GLY A 244 -15.58 5.99 4.78
C GLY A 244 -15.53 4.48 5.02
N ILE A 245 -14.34 3.87 4.89
CA ILE A 245 -14.13 2.42 4.97
C ILE A 245 -12.98 2.12 5.93
N SER A 246 -13.20 1.30 6.96
CA SER A 246 -12.16 1.02 7.95
C SER A 246 -10.94 0.33 7.35
N SER A 247 -11.12 -0.64 6.47
CA SER A 247 -10.02 -1.42 5.91
C SER A 247 -10.16 -1.60 4.40
N VAL A 248 -9.17 -1.09 3.68
CA VAL A 248 -9.06 -1.19 2.22
C VAL A 248 -7.74 -1.88 1.87
N TYR A 249 -7.81 -3.09 1.31
CA TYR A 249 -6.66 -3.83 0.81
C TYR A 249 -6.92 -4.17 -0.65
N ILE A 250 -6.33 -3.41 -1.58
CA ILE A 250 -6.74 -3.48 -2.99
C ILE A 250 -6.41 -4.85 -3.59
N VAL A 251 -5.14 -5.28 -3.57
CA VAL A 251 -4.73 -6.63 -4.00
C VAL A 251 -4.00 -7.31 -2.85
N GLN A 252 -4.51 -8.46 -2.38
CA GLN A 252 -3.98 -9.09 -1.18
C GLN A 252 -4.02 -10.63 -1.19
N ASN A 253 -3.44 -11.24 -0.14
CA ASN A 253 -3.52 -12.67 0.18
C ASN A 253 -3.15 -13.59 -0.99
N GLY A 254 -2.01 -13.35 -1.63
CA GLY A 254 -1.52 -14.23 -2.68
C GLY A 254 -2.20 -14.09 -4.04
N ALA A 255 -3.14 -13.16 -4.21
CA ALA A 255 -3.71 -12.86 -5.52
C ALA A 255 -2.62 -12.40 -6.50
N VAL A 256 -2.74 -12.82 -7.75
CA VAL A 256 -1.81 -12.48 -8.83
C VAL A 256 -2.51 -11.62 -9.86
N LEU A 257 -1.96 -10.44 -10.11
CA LEU A 257 -2.37 -9.54 -11.19
C LEU A 257 -1.29 -9.55 -12.27
N SER A 258 -1.63 -10.00 -13.46
CA SER A 258 -0.66 -10.16 -14.56
C SER A 258 -0.36 -8.87 -15.32
N LYS A 259 -1.26 -7.87 -15.25
CA LYS A 259 -1.08 -6.56 -15.88
C LYS A 259 -0.98 -5.45 -14.84
N THR A 260 -1.53 -4.29 -15.11
CA THR A 260 -1.36 -3.09 -14.30
C THR A 260 -2.40 -2.97 -13.19
N LEU A 261 -2.01 -2.35 -12.07
CA LEU A 261 -2.91 -1.86 -11.04
C LEU A 261 -2.93 -0.34 -11.08
N THR A 262 -4.10 0.23 -11.28
CA THR A 262 -4.35 1.66 -11.11
C THR A 262 -5.35 1.87 -9.98
N ALA A 263 -4.94 2.55 -8.92
CA ALA A 263 -5.83 2.87 -7.81
C ALA A 263 -5.86 4.36 -7.52
N LYS A 264 -7.06 4.88 -7.36
CA LYS A 264 -7.30 6.28 -6.99
C LYS A 264 -8.25 6.33 -5.80
N VAL A 265 -7.75 6.83 -4.68
CA VAL A 265 -8.55 7.07 -3.46
C VAL A 265 -8.52 8.56 -3.16
N THR A 266 -9.69 9.20 -3.16
CA THR A 266 -9.80 10.66 -3.00
C THR A 266 -10.79 11.01 -1.90
N ASP A 267 -10.47 12.05 -1.11
CA ASP A 267 -11.33 12.65 -0.07
C ASP A 267 -11.98 11.61 0.86
N SER A 268 -11.24 10.55 1.18
CA SER A 268 -11.78 9.36 1.84
C SER A 268 -11.21 9.15 3.23
N LYS A 269 -12.00 8.49 4.09
CA LYS A 269 -11.63 8.14 5.45
C LYS A 269 -11.31 6.65 5.53
N VAL A 270 -10.13 6.32 6.08
CA VAL A 270 -9.67 4.93 6.25
C VAL A 270 -8.94 4.76 7.58
N ASP A 271 -8.99 3.57 8.19
CA ASP A 271 -8.07 3.22 9.26
C ASP A 271 -6.85 2.47 8.68
N ASN A 272 -7.08 1.62 7.68
CA ASN A 272 -6.03 0.91 6.95
C ASN A 272 -6.27 0.99 5.44
N LEU A 273 -5.26 1.45 4.70
CA LEU A 273 -5.26 1.48 3.24
C LEU A 273 -3.97 0.85 2.71
N CYS A 274 -4.08 -0.18 1.90
CA CYS A 274 -2.93 -0.84 1.30
C CYS A 274 -3.19 -1.16 -0.18
N GLY A 275 -2.28 -0.74 -1.05
CA GLY A 275 -2.36 -1.05 -2.49
C GLY A 275 -2.14 -2.53 -2.77
N VAL A 276 -0.95 -3.07 -2.45
CA VAL A 276 -0.61 -4.48 -2.68
C VAL A 276 -0.06 -5.09 -1.40
N SER A 277 -0.62 -6.22 -0.94
CA SER A 277 -0.24 -6.75 0.38
C SER A 277 -0.27 -8.29 0.48
N GLN A 278 0.30 -8.79 1.58
CA GLN A 278 0.13 -10.17 2.05
C GLN A 278 0.42 -11.23 0.97
N SER A 279 1.66 -11.20 0.46
CA SER A 279 2.16 -12.13 -0.57
C SER A 279 1.47 -11.99 -1.94
N ALA A 280 0.66 -10.97 -2.15
CA ALA A 280 0.12 -10.68 -3.47
C ALA A 280 1.24 -10.32 -4.46
N LYS A 281 0.98 -10.57 -5.74
CA LYS A 281 1.93 -10.34 -6.82
C LYS A 281 1.28 -9.50 -7.92
N VAL A 282 2.01 -8.49 -8.39
CA VAL A 282 1.64 -7.72 -9.58
C VAL A 282 2.78 -7.82 -10.59
N ASP A 283 2.50 -8.33 -11.79
CA ASP A 283 3.52 -8.50 -12.83
C ASP A 283 3.74 -7.20 -13.64
N GLY A 284 2.72 -6.37 -13.75
CA GLY A 284 2.80 -5.05 -14.39
C GLY A 284 3.13 -3.92 -13.42
N ASP A 285 2.89 -2.70 -13.88
CA ASP A 285 3.10 -1.48 -13.09
C ASP A 285 1.98 -1.26 -12.07
N VAL A 286 2.31 -0.63 -10.96
CA VAL A 286 1.39 -0.24 -9.90
C VAL A 286 1.39 1.28 -9.78
N SER A 287 0.25 1.90 -10.03
CA SER A 287 0.03 3.34 -9.90
C SER A 287 -1.03 3.64 -8.84
N LEU A 288 -0.62 4.28 -7.75
CA LEU A 288 -1.47 4.58 -6.60
C LEU A 288 -1.53 6.09 -6.38
N THR A 289 -2.72 6.65 -6.38
CA THR A 289 -2.97 8.05 -6.03
C THR A 289 -3.94 8.12 -4.85
N PHE A 290 -3.44 8.56 -3.71
CA PHE A 290 -4.18 8.73 -2.46
C PHE A 290 -4.19 10.22 -2.10
N ASP A 291 -5.31 10.91 -2.32
CA ASP A 291 -5.45 12.35 -2.10
C ASP A 291 -6.59 12.64 -1.10
N GLY A 292 -6.36 13.50 -0.14
CA GLY A 292 -7.36 13.88 0.86
C GLY A 292 -7.67 12.77 1.89
N ILE A 293 -6.68 11.91 2.20
CA ILE A 293 -6.88 10.77 3.11
C ILE A 293 -6.89 11.23 4.58
N SER A 294 -7.83 10.67 5.36
CA SER A 294 -7.91 10.85 6.81
C SER A 294 -8.35 9.55 7.52
N ALA A 295 -8.29 9.52 8.85
CA ALA A 295 -8.80 8.40 9.63
C ALA A 295 -10.34 8.39 9.70
N VAL A 296 -10.94 7.20 9.82
CA VAL A 296 -12.40 7.04 9.94
C VAL A 296 -12.90 7.71 11.22
N LYS A 297 -12.20 7.53 12.33
CA LYS A 297 -12.58 8.10 13.63
C LYS A 297 -11.75 9.33 13.93
N ASP A 298 -12.40 10.38 14.38
CA ASP A 298 -11.71 11.58 14.86
C ASP A 298 -10.75 11.25 16.01
N GLY A 299 -9.51 11.74 15.91
CA GLY A 299 -8.45 11.48 16.88
C GLY A 299 -7.79 10.09 16.77
N SER A 300 -8.16 9.27 15.79
CA SER A 300 -7.41 8.06 15.43
C SER A 300 -6.39 8.34 14.32
N SER A 301 -5.52 7.37 14.07
CA SER A 301 -4.47 7.46 13.05
C SER A 301 -4.74 6.46 11.92
N ALA A 302 -4.67 6.92 10.69
CA ALA A 302 -4.71 6.06 9.52
C ALA A 302 -3.35 5.41 9.26
N SER A 303 -3.36 4.16 8.78
CA SER A 303 -2.17 3.46 8.30
C SER A 303 -2.26 3.28 6.79
N VAL A 304 -1.30 3.85 6.06
CA VAL A 304 -1.31 3.84 4.59
C VAL A 304 -0.05 3.17 4.07
N TYR A 305 -0.24 2.17 3.21
CA TYR A 305 0.84 1.42 2.56
C TYR A 305 0.62 1.46 1.04
N GLY A 306 1.64 1.84 0.29
CA GLY A 306 1.64 1.59 -1.15
C GLY A 306 1.73 0.09 -1.42
N ALA A 307 2.72 -0.57 -0.83
CA ALA A 307 2.84 -2.03 -0.86
C ALA A 307 3.43 -2.56 0.45
N SER A 308 2.95 -3.74 0.90
CA SER A 308 3.41 -4.39 2.15
C SER A 308 3.50 -5.89 2.00
N SER A 309 4.71 -6.46 2.21
CA SER A 309 4.97 -7.90 2.12
C SER A 309 4.48 -8.51 0.80
N ALA A 310 4.78 -7.86 -0.31
CA ALA A 310 4.28 -8.16 -1.65
C ALA A 310 5.43 -8.30 -2.66
N ALA A 311 5.09 -8.66 -3.91
CA ALA A 311 6.02 -8.67 -5.03
C ALA A 311 5.46 -7.85 -6.20
N ILE A 312 6.25 -6.93 -6.76
CA ILE A 312 5.90 -6.13 -7.93
C ILE A 312 7.03 -6.33 -8.96
N LEU A 313 6.69 -6.82 -10.14
CA LEU A 313 7.69 -7.03 -11.20
C LEU A 313 7.86 -5.78 -12.08
N GLY A 314 6.84 -4.94 -12.18
CA GLY A 314 6.88 -3.63 -12.81
C GLY A 314 7.36 -2.53 -11.87
N ASN A 315 6.99 -1.30 -12.16
CA ASN A 315 7.27 -0.11 -11.37
C ASN A 315 6.20 0.11 -10.30
N LEU A 316 6.56 0.83 -9.24
CA LEU A 316 5.62 1.38 -8.26
C LEU A 316 5.67 2.90 -8.28
N ASP A 317 4.55 3.54 -8.59
CA ASP A 317 4.33 4.99 -8.43
C ASP A 317 3.26 5.22 -7.36
N LEU A 318 3.65 5.81 -6.23
CA LEU A 318 2.74 6.21 -5.16
C LEU A 318 2.76 7.72 -4.99
N LYS A 319 1.60 8.33 -5.12
CA LYS A 319 1.35 9.73 -4.78
C LYS A 319 0.36 9.81 -3.64
N LEU A 320 0.81 10.29 -2.49
CA LEU A 320 -0.02 10.49 -1.31
C LEU A 320 -0.07 11.97 -0.96
N LYS A 321 -1.28 12.47 -0.80
CA LYS A 321 -1.56 13.76 -0.21
C LYS A 321 -2.60 13.60 0.89
N SER A 322 -2.24 14.02 2.10
CA SER A 322 -3.12 13.88 3.27
C SER A 322 -4.08 15.06 3.42
N GLN A 323 -5.16 14.85 4.15
CA GLN A 323 -6.03 15.93 4.59
C GLN A 323 -5.41 16.67 5.78
N SER A 324 -5.46 17.99 5.76
CA SER A 324 -4.96 18.83 6.87
C SER A 324 -5.65 18.45 8.20
N GLY A 325 -4.85 18.35 9.27
CA GLY A 325 -5.33 17.98 10.61
C GLY A 325 -5.48 16.47 10.86
N SER A 326 -5.29 15.61 9.86
CA SER A 326 -5.30 14.17 10.04
C SER A 326 -4.01 13.66 10.72
N GLU A 327 -4.11 12.50 11.38
CA GLU A 327 -2.95 11.74 11.86
C GLU A 327 -2.79 10.46 11.03
N MET A 328 -1.56 10.11 10.65
CA MET A 328 -1.31 8.89 9.90
C MET A 328 0.10 8.32 10.05
N SER A 329 0.22 7.05 9.70
CA SER A 329 1.51 6.39 9.46
C SER A 329 1.58 5.96 8.00
N VAL A 330 2.68 6.28 7.33
CA VAL A 330 2.85 6.04 5.90
C VAL A 330 4.07 5.20 5.62
N TYR A 331 3.88 4.17 4.81
CA TYR A 331 4.93 3.36 4.23
C TYR A 331 4.70 3.31 2.71
N GLY A 332 5.55 3.95 1.94
CA GLY A 332 5.51 3.80 0.48
C GLY A 332 5.66 2.33 0.12
N THR A 333 6.69 1.67 0.69
CA THR A 333 6.82 0.21 0.67
C THR A 333 7.22 -0.32 2.05
N ASN A 334 6.75 -1.54 2.39
CA ASN A 334 7.13 -2.25 3.60
C ASN A 334 7.45 -3.72 3.27
N ASN A 335 8.70 -4.14 3.41
CA ASN A 335 9.18 -5.51 3.13
C ASN A 335 8.71 -6.05 1.76
N THR A 336 8.71 -5.21 0.75
CA THR A 336 8.22 -5.53 -0.59
C THR A 336 9.38 -5.71 -1.56
N ASN A 337 9.26 -6.71 -2.45
CA ASN A 337 10.24 -6.94 -3.49
C ASN A 337 9.77 -6.32 -4.81
N ILE A 338 10.51 -5.36 -5.33
CA ILE A 338 10.18 -4.64 -6.56
C ILE A 338 11.32 -4.80 -7.55
N LYS A 339 11.02 -5.26 -8.77
CA LYS A 339 12.04 -5.40 -9.83
C LYS A 339 12.24 -4.12 -10.61
N GLY A 340 11.17 -3.37 -10.83
CA GLY A 340 11.19 -2.08 -11.53
C GLY A 340 11.63 -0.93 -10.64
N ASN A 341 11.27 0.27 -11.03
CA ASN A 341 11.56 1.50 -10.30
C ASN A 341 10.51 1.78 -9.21
N VAL A 342 10.90 2.54 -8.21
CA VAL A 342 10.01 3.05 -7.17
C VAL A 342 10.01 4.56 -7.18
N ASN A 343 8.83 5.13 -7.24
CA ASN A 343 8.59 6.55 -7.10
C ASN A 343 7.55 6.75 -5.99
N VAL A 344 7.94 7.41 -4.90
CA VAL A 344 7.06 7.69 -3.75
C VAL A 344 7.06 9.18 -3.46
N SER A 345 5.91 9.79 -3.59
CA SER A 345 5.70 11.20 -3.23
C SER A 345 4.69 11.31 -2.10
N VAL A 346 5.10 11.91 -0.98
CA VAL A 346 4.25 12.18 0.18
C VAL A 346 4.18 13.68 0.41
N ASP A 347 3.00 14.27 0.23
CA ASP A 347 2.71 15.66 0.59
C ASP A 347 1.78 15.72 1.80
N GLY A 348 2.31 16.12 2.93
CA GLY A 348 1.57 16.16 4.19
C GLY A 348 0.49 17.21 4.26
N SER A 349 0.59 18.30 3.51
CA SER A 349 -0.37 19.43 3.54
C SER A 349 -0.73 19.90 4.97
N GLY A 350 0.22 19.75 5.93
CA GLY A 350 0.03 20.08 7.34
C GLY A 350 -0.58 18.96 8.20
N ALA A 351 -0.73 17.74 7.68
CA ALA A 351 -1.11 16.58 8.49
C ALA A 351 0.03 16.17 9.43
N LYS A 352 -0.34 15.52 10.53
CA LYS A 352 0.60 14.95 11.49
C LYS A 352 0.88 13.49 11.17
N PHE A 353 2.15 13.15 11.09
CA PHE A 353 2.59 11.78 10.81
C PHE A 353 3.26 11.17 12.03
N ASN A 354 2.76 10.05 12.49
CA ASN A 354 3.45 9.28 13.52
C ASN A 354 4.76 8.70 12.97
N THR A 355 4.69 8.16 11.78
CA THR A 355 5.85 7.55 11.10
C THR A 355 5.72 7.73 9.59
N ILE A 356 6.83 8.06 8.92
CA ILE A 356 6.92 8.07 7.45
C ILE A 356 8.13 7.26 7.04
N TYR A 357 7.93 6.27 6.17
CA TYR A 357 8.97 5.60 5.41
C TYR A 357 8.61 5.67 3.93
N GLY A 358 9.49 6.24 3.12
CA GLY A 358 9.38 6.11 1.67
C GLY A 358 9.52 4.63 1.29
N MET A 359 10.59 3.98 1.76
CA MET A 359 10.79 2.53 1.66
C MET A 359 11.31 1.96 2.98
N TYR A 360 10.77 0.81 3.39
CA TYR A 360 11.22 0.07 4.57
C TYR A 360 11.39 -1.42 4.25
N GLY A 361 12.63 -1.91 4.32
CA GLY A 361 12.95 -3.31 4.03
C GLY A 361 12.66 -3.74 2.58
N GLY A 362 12.82 -5.03 2.32
CA GLY A 362 12.59 -5.61 0.99
C GLY A 362 13.74 -5.43 0.00
N MET A 363 13.49 -5.73 -1.26
CA MET A 363 14.47 -5.65 -2.34
C MET A 363 13.99 -4.73 -3.46
N LEU A 364 14.92 -3.94 -4.01
CA LEU A 364 14.68 -3.09 -5.18
C LEU A 364 15.66 -3.44 -6.31
N GLY A 365 15.10 -3.69 -7.50
CA GLY A 365 15.87 -3.97 -8.72
C GLY A 365 16.20 -2.74 -9.55
N GLY A 366 15.37 -1.72 -9.50
CA GLY A 366 15.49 -0.50 -10.28
C GLY A 366 15.98 0.71 -9.48
N ARG A 367 15.58 1.88 -9.91
CA ARG A 367 15.84 3.18 -9.26
C ARG A 367 14.81 3.47 -8.19
N ALA A 368 15.16 4.30 -7.22
CA ALA A 368 14.21 4.88 -6.27
C ALA A 368 14.28 6.41 -6.28
N ASP A 369 13.11 7.03 -6.30
CA ASP A 369 12.93 8.46 -6.11
C ASP A 369 11.87 8.70 -5.02
N ILE A 370 12.31 9.25 -3.88
CA ILE A 370 11.48 9.46 -2.70
C ILE A 370 11.39 10.96 -2.40
N ASP A 371 10.19 11.51 -2.45
CA ASP A 371 9.89 12.90 -2.15
C ASP A 371 8.92 13.00 -0.97
N ILE A 372 9.35 13.60 0.15
CA ILE A 372 8.55 13.78 1.37
C ILE A 372 8.53 15.26 1.72
N LYS A 373 7.35 15.87 1.73
CA LYS A 373 7.24 17.31 1.96
C LYS A 373 6.02 17.73 2.78
N ASN A 374 6.15 18.93 3.38
CA ASN A 374 5.08 19.60 4.11
C ASN A 374 4.47 18.75 5.25
N CYS A 375 5.29 17.98 5.96
CA CYS A 375 4.83 17.05 6.98
C CYS A 375 5.12 17.57 8.40
N ALA A 376 4.17 17.44 9.31
CA ALA A 376 4.43 17.50 10.74
C ALA A 376 4.73 16.09 11.26
N ALA A 377 6.02 15.79 11.49
CA ALA A 377 6.45 14.43 11.86
C ALA A 377 6.40 14.20 13.38
N GLY A 378 5.91 13.03 13.81
CA GLY A 378 5.89 12.62 15.22
C GLY A 378 7.18 11.92 15.64
N TYR A 379 7.34 10.65 15.28
CA TYR A 379 8.47 9.84 15.79
C TYR A 379 9.61 9.69 14.79
N THR A 380 9.36 9.09 13.64
CA THR A 380 10.42 8.75 12.68
C THR A 380 10.01 9.15 11.28
N THR A 381 10.91 9.86 10.59
CA THR A 381 10.80 10.11 9.15
C THR A 381 12.03 9.57 8.47
N CYS A 382 11.86 8.68 7.51
CA CYS A 382 12.95 8.08 6.78
C CYS A 382 12.61 7.93 5.30
N GLY A 383 13.50 8.36 4.43
CA GLY A 383 13.33 8.14 2.99
C GLY A 383 13.43 6.66 2.67
N MET A 384 14.56 6.03 2.98
CA MET A 384 14.81 4.61 2.75
C MET A 384 15.47 3.97 3.96
N ASN A 385 14.93 2.85 4.45
CA ASN A 385 15.49 2.12 5.58
C ASN A 385 15.57 0.62 5.30
N SER A 386 16.75 0.04 5.53
CA SER A 386 17.00 -1.42 5.46
C SER A 386 16.61 -2.06 4.12
N VAL A 387 16.67 -1.30 3.02
CA VAL A 387 16.39 -1.78 1.67
C VAL A 387 17.63 -2.42 1.08
N SER A 388 17.46 -3.56 0.41
CA SER A 388 18.52 -4.23 -0.34
C SER A 388 18.38 -3.92 -1.83
N PHE A 389 19.40 -3.30 -2.42
CA PHE A 389 19.41 -2.95 -3.83
C PHE A 389 20.15 -4.01 -4.65
N SER A 390 19.55 -4.46 -5.74
CA SER A 390 20.14 -5.45 -6.63
C SER A 390 20.69 -4.87 -7.94
N GLN A 391 20.53 -3.57 -8.17
CA GLN A 391 21.12 -2.86 -9.31
C GLN A 391 22.66 -3.00 -9.27
N THR A 392 23.24 -3.35 -10.40
CA THR A 392 24.70 -3.53 -10.50
C THR A 392 25.37 -2.51 -11.42
N GLN A 393 24.62 -1.86 -12.30
CA GLN A 393 25.14 -0.85 -13.21
C GLN A 393 25.27 0.49 -12.49
N LEU A 394 26.40 1.15 -12.69
CA LEU A 394 26.60 2.55 -12.30
C LEU A 394 25.90 3.45 -13.32
N GLU A 395 25.30 4.52 -12.82
CA GLU A 395 24.75 5.59 -13.65
C GLU A 395 25.88 6.45 -14.23
N GLU A 396 25.54 7.32 -15.19
CA GLU A 396 26.45 8.35 -15.68
C GLU A 396 26.84 9.31 -14.54
N GLU A 397 28.04 9.88 -14.62
CA GLU A 397 28.54 10.82 -13.61
C GLU A 397 27.55 11.96 -13.36
N GLY A 398 27.27 12.24 -12.09
CA GLY A 398 26.27 13.23 -11.65
C GLY A 398 24.83 12.75 -11.64
N THR A 399 24.55 11.50 -12.05
CA THR A 399 23.23 10.88 -11.95
C THR A 399 23.20 9.89 -10.79
N TYR A 400 22.19 9.98 -9.93
CA TYR A 400 22.04 9.10 -8.78
C TYR A 400 20.93 8.09 -9.01
N THR A 401 21.21 6.83 -8.67
CA THR A 401 20.23 5.74 -8.78
C THR A 401 19.15 5.84 -7.71
N TYR A 402 19.53 6.30 -6.52
CA TYR A 402 18.63 6.41 -5.37
C TYR A 402 18.61 7.84 -4.88
N THR A 403 17.45 8.48 -4.93
CA THR A 403 17.25 9.86 -4.51
C THR A 403 16.25 9.97 -3.38
N VAL A 404 16.54 10.81 -2.40
CA VAL A 404 15.62 11.16 -1.32
C VAL A 404 15.60 12.67 -1.17
N ASN A 405 14.44 13.27 -1.34
CA ASN A 405 14.19 14.68 -1.10
C ASN A 405 13.23 14.82 0.08
N MET A 406 13.62 15.63 1.06
CA MET A 406 12.78 15.99 2.20
C MET A 406 12.69 17.50 2.31
N GLU A 407 11.48 18.05 2.34
CA GLU A 407 11.27 19.49 2.40
C GLU A 407 10.15 19.88 3.38
N ASN A 408 10.39 20.91 4.19
CA ASN A 408 9.42 21.44 5.16
C ASN A 408 8.89 20.37 6.11
N ILE A 409 9.78 19.57 6.72
CA ILE A 409 9.44 18.60 7.76
C ILE A 409 9.57 19.27 9.11
N THR A 410 8.49 19.34 9.88
CA THR A 410 8.45 20.06 11.15
C THR A 410 7.99 19.15 12.30
N GLY A 411 8.33 19.53 13.54
CA GLY A 411 7.78 18.94 14.76
C GLY A 411 8.23 17.50 15.06
N ALA A 412 9.23 16.98 14.35
CA ALA A 412 9.76 15.67 14.63
C ALA A 412 10.34 15.62 16.07
N SER A 413 9.79 14.74 16.90
CA SER A 413 10.34 14.43 18.23
C SER A 413 11.38 13.31 18.19
N GLY A 414 11.50 12.64 17.07
CA GLY A 414 12.42 11.53 16.83
C GLY A 414 13.39 11.80 15.70
N ARG A 415 14.01 10.74 15.23
CA ARG A 415 15.08 10.80 14.26
C ARG A 415 14.57 10.97 12.84
N VAL A 416 15.28 11.77 12.05
CA VAL A 416 15.03 11.93 10.61
C VAL A 416 16.22 11.37 9.84
N TYR A 417 15.95 10.46 8.90
CA TYR A 417 16.96 9.84 8.04
C TYR A 417 16.60 10.01 6.58
N GLY A 418 17.58 10.39 5.75
CA GLY A 418 17.44 10.26 4.31
C GLY A 418 17.51 8.79 3.91
N ILE A 419 18.68 8.19 4.04
CA ILE A 419 18.94 6.77 3.76
C ILE A 419 19.57 6.14 5.00
N SER A 420 19.03 5.01 5.45
CA SER A 420 19.52 4.31 6.65
C SER A 420 19.65 2.81 6.43
N ASN A 421 20.78 2.22 6.81
CA ASN A 421 21.04 0.77 6.80
C ASN A 421 20.70 0.04 5.50
N CYS A 422 20.74 0.73 4.36
CA CYS A 422 20.52 0.11 3.06
C CYS A 422 21.78 -0.59 2.55
N SER A 423 21.61 -1.61 1.71
CA SER A 423 22.72 -2.40 1.15
C SER A 423 22.66 -2.48 -0.38
N GLY A 424 23.82 -2.66 -1.02
CA GLY A 424 23.91 -2.77 -2.48
C GLY A 424 23.76 -1.44 -3.24
N ILE A 425 23.99 -0.31 -2.56
CA ILE A 425 23.87 1.04 -3.15
C ILE A 425 24.87 1.19 -4.31
N THR A 426 24.37 1.59 -5.47
CA THR A 426 25.20 1.97 -6.62
C THR A 426 25.63 3.43 -6.52
N SER A 427 24.70 4.35 -6.42
CA SER A 427 24.91 5.77 -6.12
C SER A 427 23.69 6.34 -5.43
N ALA A 428 23.87 7.34 -4.57
CA ALA A 428 22.73 7.89 -3.83
C ALA A 428 22.87 9.40 -3.58
N SER A 429 21.74 10.11 -3.60
CA SER A 429 21.64 11.51 -3.23
C SER A 429 20.54 11.72 -2.21
N VAL A 430 20.83 12.49 -1.16
CA VAL A 430 19.87 12.95 -0.17
C VAL A 430 19.88 14.45 -0.12
N VAL A 431 18.72 15.07 -0.25
CA VAL A 431 18.52 16.51 -0.11
C VAL A 431 17.48 16.76 0.98
N MET A 432 17.84 17.52 1.99
CA MET A 432 16.94 17.92 3.08
C MET A 432 16.88 19.45 3.16
N LYS A 433 15.69 20.01 3.06
CA LYS A 433 15.45 21.46 3.12
C LYS A 433 14.41 21.80 4.18
N ALA A 434 14.75 22.72 5.07
CA ALA A 434 13.86 23.15 6.15
C ALA A 434 13.30 21.95 6.97
N VAL A 435 14.18 21.00 7.32
CA VAL A 435 13.84 19.85 8.15
C VAL A 435 14.17 20.15 9.61
N ALA A 436 13.19 20.02 10.50
CA ALA A 436 13.33 20.29 11.92
C ALA A 436 13.02 19.06 12.78
N THR A 437 13.94 18.70 13.68
CA THR A 437 13.78 17.63 14.69
C THR A 437 14.41 18.03 16.02
N THR A 438 13.85 17.56 17.13
CA THR A 438 14.46 17.76 18.45
C THR A 438 15.54 16.72 18.79
N ASP A 439 15.75 15.73 17.95
CA ASP A 439 16.76 14.68 18.10
C ASP A 439 17.81 14.75 16.96
N THR A 440 18.02 13.68 16.25
CA THR A 440 19.09 13.52 15.26
C THR A 440 18.54 13.59 13.83
N LEU A 441 19.22 14.35 13.00
CA LEU A 441 19.02 14.42 11.57
C LEU A 441 20.23 13.76 10.89
N ASN A 442 19.98 12.67 10.17
CA ASN A 442 20.98 11.96 9.40
C ASN A 442 20.67 12.06 7.90
N GLY A 443 21.59 12.60 7.11
CA GLY A 443 21.49 12.52 5.66
C GLY A 443 21.58 11.07 5.22
N MET A 444 22.72 10.42 5.45
CA MET A 444 22.92 9.00 5.20
C MET A 444 23.56 8.33 6.41
N TYR A 445 22.99 7.20 6.82
CA TYR A 445 23.55 6.28 7.82
C TYR A 445 23.75 4.92 7.16
N LEU A 446 24.99 4.58 6.79
CA LEU A 446 25.31 3.40 6.02
C LEU A 446 26.24 2.46 6.80
N SER A 447 25.99 1.16 6.66
CA SER A 447 26.78 0.09 7.25
C SER A 447 27.36 -0.87 6.21
N THR A 448 27.12 -0.63 4.91
CA THR A 448 27.59 -1.47 3.79
C THR A 448 28.21 -0.60 2.71
N GLY A 449 29.12 -1.19 1.90
CA GLY A 449 29.81 -0.49 0.84
C GLY A 449 28.91 0.08 -0.25
N VAL A 450 29.38 1.19 -0.85
CA VAL A 450 28.75 1.88 -1.97
C VAL A 450 29.63 1.76 -3.22
N LYS A 451 29.01 1.48 -4.37
CA LYS A 451 29.76 1.23 -5.61
C LYS A 451 30.18 2.50 -6.36
N GLY A 452 29.45 3.58 -6.23
CA GLY A 452 29.67 4.85 -6.94
C GLY A 452 29.56 6.05 -5.99
N ASP A 453 29.08 7.16 -6.51
CA ASP A 453 29.10 8.44 -5.83
C ASP A 453 27.94 8.57 -4.82
N ILE A 454 28.16 9.30 -3.73
CA ILE A 454 27.12 9.67 -2.78
C ILE A 454 27.13 11.18 -2.51
N LYS A 455 25.95 11.73 -2.28
CA LYS A 455 25.77 13.14 -2.00
C LYS A 455 24.75 13.36 -0.88
N ALA A 456 25.10 14.20 0.10
CA ALA A 456 24.17 14.67 1.14
C ALA A 456 24.14 16.19 1.18
N GLU A 457 22.97 16.78 1.03
CA GLU A 457 22.74 18.21 1.06
C GLU A 457 21.69 18.58 2.11
N LEU A 458 22.07 19.40 3.07
CA LEU A 458 21.25 19.83 4.20
C LEU A 458 21.16 21.34 4.20
N TYR A 459 19.96 21.88 3.98
CA TYR A 459 19.72 23.32 3.87
C TYR A 459 18.68 23.81 4.88
N ASN A 460 19.03 24.82 5.66
CA ASN A 460 18.12 25.46 6.62
C ASN A 460 17.46 24.46 7.60
N CYS A 461 18.21 23.43 8.00
CA CYS A 461 17.72 22.40 8.93
C CYS A 461 17.94 22.82 10.39
N ASN A 462 17.07 22.32 11.28
CA ASN A 462 17.16 22.55 12.72
C ASN A 462 17.12 21.20 13.48
N ALA A 463 18.17 20.88 14.25
CA ALA A 463 18.24 19.62 14.98
C ALA A 463 19.14 19.72 16.23
N ALA A 464 19.04 18.74 17.13
CA ALA A 464 20.02 18.63 18.22
C ALA A 464 21.36 18.10 17.69
N TYR A 465 21.32 17.05 16.91
CA TYR A 465 22.48 16.45 16.26
C TYR A 465 22.26 16.37 14.76
N VAL A 466 23.30 16.69 14.00
CA VAL A 466 23.29 16.52 12.53
C VAL A 466 24.48 15.65 12.14
N ASN A 467 24.21 14.55 11.45
CA ASN A 467 25.19 13.72 10.76
C ASN A 467 24.85 13.77 9.26
N ALA A 468 25.63 14.50 8.47
CA ALA A 468 25.36 14.53 7.04
C ALA A 468 25.63 13.16 6.41
N LEU A 469 26.77 12.55 6.75
CA LEU A 469 27.19 11.23 6.30
C LEU A 469 27.79 10.43 7.47
N GLU A 470 27.12 9.38 7.90
CA GLU A 470 27.65 8.41 8.87
C GLU A 470 27.97 7.10 8.14
N LEU A 471 29.27 6.89 7.86
CA LEU A 471 29.80 5.85 6.99
C LEU A 471 30.65 4.83 7.78
N SER A 472 30.19 4.43 8.95
CA SER A 472 30.95 3.58 9.87
C SER A 472 31.46 2.29 9.21
N ASN A 473 32.77 2.23 8.91
CA ASN A 473 33.45 1.12 8.22
C ASN A 473 32.93 0.85 6.79
N VAL A 474 32.40 1.85 6.12
CA VAL A 474 31.87 1.76 4.75
C VAL A 474 32.95 2.12 3.74
N THR A 475 33.08 1.34 2.67
CA THR A 475 33.87 1.73 1.50
C THR A 475 32.97 2.35 0.45
N VAL A 476 33.29 3.58 0.03
CA VAL A 476 32.66 4.29 -1.08
C VAL A 476 33.64 4.26 -2.26
N ASN A 477 33.29 3.56 -3.32
CA ASN A 477 34.16 3.47 -4.50
C ASN A 477 34.08 4.70 -5.42
N GLY A 478 33.16 5.60 -5.16
CA GLY A 478 32.99 6.87 -5.85
C GLY A 478 33.49 8.08 -5.06
N SER A 479 33.03 9.26 -5.46
CA SER A 479 33.20 10.52 -4.77
C SER A 479 32.12 10.71 -3.70
N VAL A 480 32.46 11.54 -2.72
CA VAL A 480 31.57 11.89 -1.61
C VAL A 480 31.41 13.39 -1.55
N ASP A 481 30.18 13.88 -1.70
CA ASP A 481 29.85 15.29 -1.55
C ASP A 481 28.95 15.51 -0.34
N ALA A 482 29.33 16.42 0.56
CA ALA A 482 28.52 16.82 1.70
C ALA A 482 28.37 18.33 1.78
N ILE A 483 27.14 18.82 1.77
CA ILE A 483 26.81 20.25 1.88
C ILE A 483 25.91 20.46 3.09
N VAL A 484 26.31 21.36 3.99
CA VAL A 484 25.49 21.76 5.14
C VAL A 484 25.45 23.30 5.17
N SER A 485 24.27 23.88 4.96
CA SER A 485 24.14 25.33 4.82
C SER A 485 22.91 25.88 5.55
N GLY A 486 23.08 26.99 6.25
CA GLY A 486 22.00 27.70 6.95
C GLY A 486 21.39 26.90 8.11
N CYS A 487 22.08 25.89 8.64
CA CYS A 487 21.53 25.00 9.65
C CYS A 487 21.78 25.50 11.08
N SER A 488 20.78 25.28 11.96
CA SER A 488 20.86 25.55 13.40
C SER A 488 20.91 24.23 14.19
N ILE A 489 22.03 24.01 14.88
CA ILE A 489 22.34 22.72 15.52
C ILE A 489 22.66 22.97 16.99
N THR A 490 21.81 22.51 17.90
CA THR A 490 21.96 22.85 19.32
C THR A 490 23.08 22.08 20.03
N ARG A 491 23.58 20.98 19.46
CA ARG A 491 24.63 20.16 20.07
C ARG A 491 25.82 19.95 19.13
N SER A 492 25.75 19.01 18.19
CA SER A 492 26.90 18.71 17.35
C SER A 492 26.55 18.51 15.88
N LEU A 493 27.45 19.00 15.04
CA LEU A 493 27.52 18.71 13.60
C LEU A 493 28.64 17.69 13.35
N ASN A 494 28.31 16.57 12.70
CA ASN A 494 29.28 15.67 12.08
C ASN A 494 28.98 15.63 10.58
N VAL A 495 29.95 16.01 9.74
CA VAL A 495 29.70 16.07 8.30
C VAL A 495 30.02 14.72 7.65
N GLU A 496 31.21 14.17 7.87
CA GLU A 496 31.60 12.82 7.43
C GLU A 496 32.17 12.05 8.61
N GLN A 497 31.74 10.80 8.78
CA GLN A 497 32.21 9.94 9.86
C GLN A 497 32.48 8.52 9.36
N GLY A 498 33.75 8.11 9.35
CA GLY A 498 34.22 6.74 9.34
C GLY A 498 34.32 6.04 7.98
N GLY A 499 34.20 6.73 6.85
CA GLY A 499 34.25 6.15 5.51
C GLY A 499 35.65 5.90 4.98
N SER A 500 35.78 4.90 4.07
CA SER A 500 36.94 4.74 3.18
C SER A 500 36.57 5.13 1.77
N ILE A 501 37.02 6.32 1.33
CA ILE A 501 36.58 6.97 0.09
C ILE A 501 37.64 6.74 -0.99
N SER A 502 37.27 6.17 -2.13
CA SER A 502 38.21 5.81 -3.19
C SER A 502 38.49 6.92 -4.19
N LYS A 503 37.64 7.94 -4.25
CA LYS A 503 37.80 9.14 -5.07
C LYS A 503 37.83 10.39 -4.19
N ASP A 504 37.24 11.47 -4.64
CA ASP A 504 37.30 12.76 -3.97
C ASP A 504 36.28 12.87 -2.82
N LEU A 505 36.64 13.62 -1.79
CA LEU A 505 35.79 14.03 -0.69
C LEU A 505 35.63 15.55 -0.71
N ASN A 506 34.43 16.03 -0.97
CA ASN A 506 34.12 17.45 -0.99
C ASN A 506 33.13 17.79 0.13
N ILE A 507 33.54 18.64 1.04
CA ILE A 507 32.72 19.13 2.14
C ILE A 507 32.56 20.64 2.00
N SER A 508 31.33 21.12 2.06
CA SER A 508 31.00 22.55 2.10
C SER A 508 30.06 22.83 3.27
N VAL A 509 30.50 23.66 4.19
CA VAL A 509 29.72 24.10 5.35
C VAL A 509 29.62 25.63 5.31
N SER A 510 28.38 26.15 5.32
CA SER A 510 28.20 27.60 5.26
C SER A 510 27.02 28.06 6.13
N ASN A 511 27.21 29.20 6.82
CA ASN A 511 26.19 29.83 7.65
C ASN A 511 25.54 28.83 8.65
N VAL A 512 26.35 28.08 9.38
CA VAL A 512 25.89 27.06 10.32
C VAL A 512 26.17 27.46 11.76
N ILE A 513 25.18 27.28 12.62
CA ILE A 513 25.30 27.43 14.07
C ILE A 513 25.42 26.05 14.68
N SER A 514 26.44 25.75 15.48
CA SER A 514 26.60 24.51 16.19
C SER A 514 27.47 24.66 17.43
N SER A 515 27.16 23.98 18.54
CA SER A 515 28.00 24.00 19.73
C SER A 515 29.34 23.28 19.52
N SER A 516 29.36 22.26 18.63
CA SER A 516 30.60 21.61 18.19
C SER A 516 30.44 21.13 16.76
N ALA A 517 31.55 21.07 16.00
CA ALA A 517 31.55 20.58 14.64
C ALA A 517 32.75 19.69 14.35
N ARG A 518 32.50 18.58 13.64
CA ARG A 518 33.49 17.69 13.06
C ARG A 518 33.23 17.57 11.57
N PHE A 519 34.20 17.98 10.76
CA PHE A 519 34.01 17.92 9.31
C PHE A 519 34.36 16.55 8.74
N VAL A 520 35.44 15.97 9.22
CA VAL A 520 35.87 14.60 8.89
C VAL A 520 36.32 13.90 10.17
N TYR A 521 35.83 12.70 10.40
CA TYR A 521 36.18 11.93 11.58
C TYR A 521 36.35 10.44 11.28
N GLY A 522 37.61 9.95 11.32
CA GLY A 522 37.94 8.56 11.04
C GLY A 522 37.82 8.22 9.54
N GLY A 523 38.44 7.13 9.13
CA GLY A 523 38.37 6.65 7.75
C GLY A 523 39.59 7.03 6.90
N SER A 524 39.41 7.09 5.58
CA SER A 524 40.47 7.40 4.61
C SER A 524 39.87 7.96 3.30
N CYS A 525 40.67 8.81 2.62
CA CYS A 525 40.37 9.28 1.28
C CYS A 525 41.58 9.03 0.37
N LEU A 526 41.38 8.38 -0.77
CA LEU A 526 42.44 8.12 -1.75
C LEU A 526 42.58 9.23 -2.79
N GLY A 527 41.50 9.98 -3.05
CA GLY A 527 41.49 11.13 -3.95
C GLY A 527 41.81 12.45 -3.25
N ASN A 528 41.29 13.54 -3.80
CA ASN A 528 41.45 14.87 -3.21
C ASN A 528 40.42 15.06 -2.08
N MET A 529 40.82 15.79 -1.04
CA MET A 529 39.92 16.23 0.00
C MET A 529 39.82 17.77 -0.02
N THR A 530 38.58 18.24 -0.17
CA THR A 530 38.28 19.68 -0.15
C THR A 530 37.30 19.97 0.96
N VAL A 531 37.67 20.81 1.90
CA VAL A 531 36.81 21.25 3.01
C VAL A 531 36.70 22.78 2.98
N ASN A 532 35.53 23.27 2.61
CA ASN A 532 35.19 24.69 2.59
C ASN A 532 34.28 25.03 3.76
N VAL A 533 34.71 25.94 4.64
CA VAL A 533 33.91 26.39 5.78
C VAL A 533 33.79 27.88 5.73
N ASP A 534 32.55 28.43 5.68
CA ASP A 534 32.27 29.86 5.60
C ASP A 534 31.08 30.22 6.51
N GLY A 535 31.24 31.28 7.29
CA GLY A 535 30.17 31.82 8.13
C GLY A 535 29.67 30.84 9.20
N MET A 536 30.55 30.04 9.73
CA MET A 536 30.21 29.15 10.84
C MET A 536 30.26 29.92 12.16
N ASN A 537 29.09 29.92 12.89
CA ASN A 537 28.94 30.61 14.17
C ASN A 537 29.37 32.09 14.12
N ASP A 538 28.79 32.82 13.19
CA ASP A 538 28.99 34.28 13.09
C ASP A 538 28.78 34.93 14.48
N GLU A 539 29.70 35.82 14.88
CA GLU A 539 29.66 36.56 16.14
C GLU A 539 28.37 37.39 16.32
N SER A 540 27.65 37.63 15.24
CA SER A 540 26.33 38.26 15.29
C SER A 540 25.24 37.35 15.85
N ILE A 541 25.51 36.04 16.02
CA ILE A 541 24.57 35.07 16.54
C ILE A 541 24.86 34.85 18.02
N VAL A 542 23.99 35.41 18.83
CA VAL A 542 24.07 35.36 20.30
C VAL A 542 22.97 34.45 20.86
N ASP A 543 23.21 33.89 22.04
CA ASP A 543 22.18 33.18 22.81
C ASP A 543 21.11 34.15 23.35
N GLU A 544 20.15 33.65 24.09
CA GLU A 544 19.09 34.45 24.73
C GLU A 544 19.59 35.50 25.71
N ASN A 545 20.86 35.42 26.14
CA ASN A 545 21.51 36.40 27.03
C ASN A 545 22.36 37.44 26.29
N GLY A 546 22.52 37.29 24.97
CA GLY A 546 23.34 38.17 24.15
C GLY A 546 24.83 37.77 24.11
N ASP A 547 25.18 36.59 24.64
CA ASP A 547 26.54 36.07 24.57
C ASP A 547 26.78 35.37 23.22
N PRO A 548 27.94 35.59 22.58
CA PRO A 548 28.29 34.85 21.37
C PRO A 548 28.28 33.34 21.64
N LEU A 549 27.60 32.57 20.78
CA LEU A 549 27.63 31.12 20.83
C LEU A 549 29.07 30.66 20.53
N VAL A 550 29.82 30.38 21.59
CA VAL A 550 31.25 30.04 21.53
C VAL A 550 31.45 28.60 21.03
N ASN A 551 32.35 28.46 20.09
CA ASN A 551 32.51 27.26 19.28
C ASN A 551 33.81 26.54 19.58
N SER A 552 33.73 25.20 19.67
CA SER A 552 34.89 24.36 19.50
C SER A 552 34.86 23.71 18.12
N TYR A 553 35.80 24.11 17.27
CA TYR A 553 36.06 23.41 16.02
C TYR A 553 37.06 22.30 16.27
N GLU A 554 36.66 21.06 16.10
CA GLU A 554 37.61 19.96 15.96
C GLU A 554 37.87 19.76 14.46
N TYR A 555 39.02 20.23 13.99
CA TYR A 555 39.59 19.70 12.75
C TYR A 555 39.78 18.19 12.96
N ALA A 556 39.57 17.40 11.92
CA ALA A 556 39.99 15.99 11.94
C ALA A 556 41.40 15.92 12.46
N GLY A 557 41.55 15.41 13.68
CA GLY A 557 42.86 15.21 14.24
C GLY A 557 43.67 14.28 13.35
N SER A 558 44.90 14.63 13.05
CA SER A 558 45.82 13.89 12.17
C SER A 558 45.98 12.41 12.48
N ASP A 559 45.46 11.96 13.59
CA ASP A 559 45.67 10.60 14.09
C ASP A 559 44.58 9.60 13.72
N MET A 560 43.49 10.01 13.12
CA MET A 560 42.34 9.13 12.80
C MET A 560 41.90 9.14 11.33
N PHE A 561 42.48 9.98 10.50
CA PHE A 561 42.17 10.03 9.07
C PHE A 561 43.42 9.89 8.23
N THR A 562 43.43 8.97 7.29
CA THR A 562 44.54 8.75 6.36
C THR A 562 44.17 9.34 5.00
N MET A 563 44.89 10.39 4.59
CA MET A 563 44.76 10.99 3.26
C MET A 563 45.89 10.49 2.36
N MET A 564 45.54 10.00 1.19
CA MET A 564 46.46 9.54 0.14
C MET A 564 46.48 10.46 -1.08
N GLY A 565 45.63 11.49 -1.11
CA GLY A 565 45.55 12.54 -2.14
C GLY A 565 46.06 13.90 -1.65
N ASN A 566 45.74 14.99 -2.38
CA ASN A 566 46.07 16.38 -2.01
C ASN A 566 44.98 16.97 -1.10
N PHE A 567 45.45 17.74 -0.09
CA PHE A 567 44.58 18.55 0.76
C PHE A 567 44.33 19.91 0.12
#